data_526f90f96b3479b0ce2c13e2f5db858c
#
_entry.id   526f90f96b3479b0ce2c13e2f5db858c
#
_cell.length_a   1.000
_cell.length_b   1.000
_cell.length_c   1.000
_cell.angle_alpha   90.00
_cell.angle_beta   90.00
_cell.angle_gamma   90.00
#
_symmetry.space_group_name_H-M   'P 1'
#
loop_
_entity.id
_entity.type
_entity.pdbx_description
1 polymer ?
#
loop_
_entity_poly.entity_id
_entity_poly.type
_entity_poly.pdbx_seq_one_letter_code
_entity_poly.pdbx_strand_id
1 'polypeptide(L)' 'MKIEIKHYGTIYTVETENDDLNAVEVMDIITGLLIQLGYRQESINEAIKELADE' A
#
# COMPACT_ATOMS: atom_id res chain seq x y z
N MET A 1 -4.37 11.59 -7.11
CA MET A 1 -3.18 10.91 -6.53
C MET A 1 -2.81 9.71 -7.39
N LYS A 2 -1.53 9.51 -7.58
CA LYS A 2 -1.03 8.34 -8.31
C LYS A 2 0.08 7.67 -7.49
N ILE A 3 -0.06 6.36 -7.30
CA ILE A 3 0.96 5.55 -6.61
C ILE A 3 1.42 4.47 -7.59
N GLU A 4 2.72 4.37 -7.79
CA GLU A 4 3.29 3.42 -8.72
C GLU A 4 4.41 2.65 -8.03
N ILE A 5 4.40 1.33 -8.17
CA ILE A 5 5.43 0.46 -7.62
C ILE A 5 5.93 -0.44 -8.75
N LYS A 6 7.24 -0.47 -8.95
CA LYS A 6 7.85 -1.38 -9.90
C LYS A 6 8.51 -2.52 -9.12
N HIS A 7 8.15 -3.76 -9.45
CA HIS A 7 8.60 -4.95 -8.72
C HIS A 7 8.79 -6.10 -9.71
N TYR A 8 10.01 -6.60 -9.81
CA TYR A 8 10.37 -7.68 -10.74
C TYR A 8 9.91 -7.41 -12.19
N GLY A 9 10.12 -6.18 -12.66
CA GLY A 9 9.75 -5.81 -14.01
C GLY A 9 8.27 -5.53 -14.23
N THR A 10 7.43 -5.75 -13.23
CA THR A 10 6.00 -5.45 -13.31
C THR A 10 5.72 -4.12 -12.64
N ILE A 11 4.90 -3.30 -13.27
CA ILE A 11 4.50 -2.00 -12.74
C ILE A 11 3.09 -2.12 -12.21
N TYR A 12 2.92 -1.79 -10.94
CA TYR A 12 1.62 -1.75 -10.27
C TYR A 12 1.25 -0.29 -10.05
N THR A 13 0.12 0.12 -10.57
CA THR A 13 -0.30 1.52 -10.52
C THR A 13 -1.70 1.65 -9.95
N VAL A 14 -1.88 2.59 -9.02
CA VAL A 14 -3.19 3.02 -8.56
C VAL A 14 -3.29 4.51 -8.84
N GLU A 15 -4.36 4.92 -9.47
CA GLU A 15 -4.61 6.33 -9.75
C GLU A 15 -6.01 6.68 -9.28
N THR A 16 -6.10 7.74 -8.48
CA THR A 16 -7.38 8.24 -7.98
C THR A 16 -7.56 9.67 -8.44
N GLU A 17 -8.81 10.06 -8.72
CA GLU A 17 -9.13 11.42 -9.12
C GLU A 17 -9.15 12.37 -7.92
N ASN A 18 -9.36 11.83 -6.73
CA ASN A 18 -9.48 12.62 -5.52
C ASN A 18 -8.14 12.73 -4.81
N ASP A 19 -7.68 13.95 -4.57
CA ASP A 19 -6.43 14.21 -3.85
C ASP A 19 -6.65 14.46 -2.35
N ASP A 20 -7.91 14.49 -1.90
CA ASP A 20 -8.26 14.74 -0.50
C ASP A 20 -8.37 13.46 0.32
N LEU A 21 -7.50 12.50 0.06
CA LEU A 21 -7.49 11.26 0.81
C LEU A 21 -6.79 11.45 2.17
N ASN A 22 -7.39 10.93 3.22
CA ASN A 22 -6.73 10.92 4.53
C ASN A 22 -5.72 9.78 4.61
N ALA A 23 -4.92 9.77 5.68
CA ALA A 23 -3.85 8.79 5.83
C ALA A 23 -4.38 7.34 5.84
N VAL A 24 -5.54 7.10 6.44
CA VAL A 24 -6.13 5.76 6.50
C VAL A 24 -6.50 5.29 5.09
N GLU A 25 -7.09 6.17 4.29
CA GLU A 25 -7.46 5.83 2.92
C GLU A 25 -6.23 5.53 2.07
N VAL A 26 -5.16 6.32 2.23
CA VAL A 26 -3.90 6.08 1.53
C VAL A 26 -3.28 4.75 1.97
N MET A 27 -3.31 4.44 3.25
CA MET A 27 -2.79 3.17 3.77
C MET A 27 -3.58 1.98 3.22
N ASP A 28 -4.89 2.10 3.05
CA ASP A 28 -5.69 1.04 2.43
C ASP A 28 -5.24 0.78 1.00
N ILE A 29 -4.98 1.84 0.24
CA ILE A 29 -4.49 1.71 -1.14
C ILE A 29 -3.13 1.00 -1.16
N ILE A 30 -2.21 1.43 -0.30
CA ILE A 30 -0.87 0.84 -0.21
C ILE A 30 -0.95 -0.63 0.20
N THR A 31 -1.81 -0.95 1.16
CA THR A 31 -2.03 -2.34 1.58
C THR A 31 -2.51 -3.19 0.42
N GLY A 32 -3.44 -2.67 -0.38
CA GLY A 32 -3.92 -3.37 -1.58
C GLY A 32 -2.80 -3.64 -2.58
N LEU A 33 -1.91 -2.69 -2.78
CA LEU A 33 -0.75 -2.87 -3.64
C LEU A 33 0.20 -3.93 -3.11
N LEU A 34 0.45 -3.94 -1.80
CA LEU A 34 1.31 -4.95 -1.16
C LEU A 34 0.74 -6.35 -1.34
N ILE A 35 -0.57 -6.50 -1.22
CA ILE A 35 -1.25 -7.78 -1.47
C ILE A 35 -1.00 -8.23 -2.92
N GLN A 36 -1.13 -7.32 -3.88
CA GLN A 36 -0.88 -7.63 -5.28
C GLN A 36 0.56 -8.03 -5.54
N LEU A 37 1.50 -7.47 -4.77
CA LEU A 37 2.91 -7.84 -4.86
C LEU A 37 3.19 -9.24 -4.31
N GLY A 38 2.26 -9.82 -3.58
CA GLY A 38 2.41 -11.16 -3.03
C GLY A 38 2.59 -11.24 -1.52
N TYR A 39 2.55 -10.11 -0.83
CA TYR A 39 2.64 -10.11 0.62
C TYR A 39 1.33 -10.59 1.23
N ARG A 40 1.44 -11.32 2.35
CA ARG A 40 0.25 -11.78 3.07
C ARG A 40 -0.28 -10.67 3.97
N GLN A 41 -1.58 -10.66 4.17
CA GLN A 41 -2.21 -9.69 5.06
C GLN A 41 -1.60 -9.75 6.47
N GLU A 42 -1.29 -10.94 6.96
CA GLU A 42 -0.66 -11.12 8.27
C GLU A 42 0.67 -10.41 8.37
N SER A 43 1.52 -10.53 7.32
CA SER A 43 2.82 -9.87 7.29
C SER A 43 2.68 -8.36 7.26
N ILE A 44 1.70 -7.85 6.53
CA ILE A 44 1.42 -6.43 6.45
C ILE A 44 0.97 -5.90 7.81
N ASN A 45 0.09 -6.63 8.48
CA ASN A 45 -0.39 -6.26 9.82
C ASN A 45 0.75 -6.21 10.83
N GLU A 46 1.65 -7.18 10.78
CA GLU A 46 2.82 -7.21 11.67
C GLU A 46 3.76 -6.04 11.41
N ALA A 47 3.99 -5.70 10.13
CA ALA A 47 4.83 -4.57 9.77
C ALA A 47 4.25 -3.25 10.30
N ILE A 48 2.94 -3.06 10.14
CA ILE A 48 2.27 -1.87 10.65
C ILE A 48 2.40 -1.78 12.16
N LYS A 49 2.24 -2.90 12.84
CA LYS A 49 2.36 -2.97 14.29
C LYS A 49 3.78 -2.63 14.75
N GLU A 50 4.79 -3.14 14.07
CA GLU A 50 6.20 -2.81 14.39
C GLU A 50 6.46 -1.32 14.24
N LEU A 51 5.96 -0.71 13.17
CA LEU A 51 6.14 0.72 12.95
C LEU A 51 5.43 1.55 14.03
N ALA A 52 4.27 1.09 14.48
CA ALA A 52 3.52 1.79 15.52
C ALA A 52 4.19 1.69 16.89
N ASP A 53 4.95 0.62 17.14
CA ASP A 53 5.62 0.37 18.42
C ASP A 53 6.97 1.09 18.55
N GLU A 54 7.41 1.77 17.49
CA GLU A 54 8.59 2.61 17.53
C GLU A 54 8.28 3.94 18.19
#